data_c4c7e6df39560ebd991071f414943c68
#
_entry.id   c4c7e6df39560ebd991071f414943c68
#
_cell.length_a   1.000
_cell.length_b   1.000
_cell.length_c   1.000
_cell.angle_alpha   90.00
_cell.angle_beta   90.00
_cell.angle_gamma   90.00
#
_symmetry.space_group_name_H-M   'P 1'
#
loop_
_entity.id
_entity.type
_entity.pdbx_description
1 polymer ?
#
loop_
_entity_poly.entity_id
_entity_poly.type
_entity_poly.pdbx_seq_one_letter_code
_entity_poly.pdbx_strand_id
1 'polypeptide(L)'
;MKSEKTKTMSKEKYTLQEVTTPALEREWLDLPKRIYRGNPHRVCPLDDDLREVFDPARNELFADGEAIRWVVRDARGEVVGRIAAFYNREKAALEEQPTGGCGFFESIEDQQVADLMFDAARMWLASRGMEAMDGPINFGQRRDWWGLLVEGYEFQPLYKNPYNPPYYKELFENYGFRNYFNQNSYIWRVNASEANKSIFARAGRLDASYHVENIDMNRLEEAAEDFRVIYNKAWALFSGVKPMTREEAIEMVREMKPIIDPRIIFFAYFNEEPIGFFITVPDLNRLIGKFNGKFGLWQKLRLLWDLKVRKSCDRIFGIIFGIAPEFHGRGVESAIMVKYYEFLEMTKNQYKSMELAWIGDFNPVMNRMIETYVCATKHKMHTTYRYLFDREKEFKRCPRLGVKRRE
;
A
#
# COMPACT_ATOMS: atom_id res chain seq x y z
N MET A 1 -45.07 2.52 52.17
CA MET A 1 -44.89 3.05 50.82
C MET A 1 -43.38 3.00 50.49
N LYS A 2 -43.00 1.98 49.77
CA LYS A 2 -41.59 1.87 49.26
C LYS A 2 -41.54 2.53 47.88
N SER A 3 -40.78 3.58 47.77
CA SER A 3 -40.48 4.25 46.50
C SER A 3 -39.56 3.34 45.68
N GLU A 4 -40.10 2.73 44.62
CA GLU A 4 -39.29 2.10 43.56
C GLU A 4 -38.51 3.19 42.82
N LYS A 5 -37.20 3.23 43.03
CA LYS A 5 -36.30 4.00 42.19
C LYS A 5 -36.25 3.30 40.84
N THR A 6 -36.93 3.89 39.87
CA THR A 6 -36.79 3.55 38.45
C THR A 6 -35.31 3.74 38.04
N LYS A 7 -34.60 2.64 37.85
CA LYS A 7 -33.26 2.62 37.28
C LYS A 7 -33.39 3.10 35.83
N THR A 8 -33.09 4.37 35.58
CA THR A 8 -32.95 4.90 34.23
C THR A 8 -31.79 4.13 33.57
N MET A 9 -32.09 3.24 32.62
CA MET A 9 -31.09 2.64 31.76
C MET A 9 -30.43 3.80 31.01
N SER A 10 -29.16 4.09 31.30
CA SER A 10 -28.36 4.98 30.46
C SER A 10 -28.33 4.36 29.10
N LYS A 11 -28.86 5.04 28.07
CA LYS A 11 -28.61 4.65 26.67
C LYS A 11 -27.11 4.61 26.49
N GLU A 12 -26.57 3.49 25.99
CA GLU A 12 -25.17 3.39 25.64
C GLU A 12 -24.83 4.53 24.69
N LYS A 13 -23.74 5.24 24.95
CA LYS A 13 -23.31 6.39 24.18
C LYS A 13 -23.00 6.00 22.72
N TYR A 14 -22.48 4.78 22.53
CA TYR A 14 -22.12 4.22 21.23
C TYR A 14 -22.60 2.78 21.12
N THR A 15 -22.97 2.37 19.90
CA THR A 15 -23.33 0.98 19.57
C THR A 15 -22.54 0.49 18.38
N LEU A 16 -22.06 -0.76 18.48
CA LEU A 16 -21.36 -1.44 17.39
C LEU A 16 -22.35 -2.28 16.58
N GLN A 17 -22.26 -2.21 15.26
CA GLN A 17 -23.13 -2.97 14.35
C GLN A 17 -22.30 -3.60 13.22
N GLU A 18 -22.49 -4.91 13.02
CA GLU A 18 -21.86 -5.62 11.90
C GLU A 18 -22.48 -5.21 10.56
N VAL A 19 -21.64 -5.12 9.52
CA VAL A 19 -22.05 -4.76 8.16
C VAL A 19 -22.53 -6.00 7.41
N THR A 20 -23.84 -6.23 7.46
CA THR A 20 -24.49 -7.42 6.86
C THR A 20 -25.43 -7.09 5.70
N THR A 21 -25.70 -5.81 5.45
CA THR A 21 -26.63 -5.38 4.41
C THR A 21 -26.02 -4.38 3.46
N PRO A 22 -26.51 -4.27 2.20
CA PRO A 22 -26.04 -3.25 1.24
C PRO A 22 -26.18 -1.81 1.76
N ALA A 23 -27.20 -1.53 2.59
CA ALA A 23 -27.39 -0.21 3.21
C ALA A 23 -26.25 0.11 4.19
N LEU A 24 -25.91 -0.84 5.07
CA LEU A 24 -24.79 -0.70 6.02
C LEU A 24 -23.44 -0.62 5.29
N GLU A 25 -23.27 -1.37 4.22
CA GLU A 25 -22.08 -1.24 3.38
C GLU A 25 -21.94 0.16 2.79
N ARG A 26 -23.04 0.74 2.30
CA ARG A 26 -23.04 2.11 1.79
C ARG A 26 -22.64 3.11 2.88
N GLU A 27 -23.18 3.00 4.07
CA GLU A 27 -22.81 3.86 5.19
C GLU A 27 -21.33 3.68 5.59
N TRP A 28 -20.86 2.42 5.58
CA TRP A 28 -19.44 2.09 5.82
C TRP A 28 -18.52 2.74 4.80
N LEU A 29 -18.88 2.74 3.50
CA LEU A 29 -18.14 3.40 2.43
C LEU A 29 -18.21 4.93 2.50
N ASP A 30 -19.31 5.49 2.98
CA ASP A 30 -19.56 6.94 2.97
C ASP A 30 -19.00 7.65 4.23
N LEU A 31 -18.74 6.96 5.33
CA LEU A 31 -18.18 7.57 6.55
C LEU A 31 -16.89 8.36 6.27
N PRO A 32 -15.88 7.86 5.55
CA PRO A 32 -14.67 8.63 5.26
C PRO A 32 -14.95 9.92 4.48
N LYS A 33 -15.97 9.92 3.61
CA LYS A 33 -16.35 11.11 2.83
C LYS A 33 -16.83 12.26 3.73
N ARG A 34 -17.33 11.93 4.93
CA ARG A 34 -17.76 12.91 5.95
C ARG A 34 -16.60 13.36 6.83
N ILE A 35 -15.78 12.41 7.32
CA ILE A 35 -14.64 12.70 8.20
C ILE A 35 -13.65 13.65 7.48
N TYR A 36 -13.37 13.41 6.20
CA TYR A 36 -12.40 14.20 5.44
C TYR A 36 -13.01 15.38 4.69
N ARG A 37 -14.24 15.78 4.99
CA ARG A 37 -14.87 16.91 4.31
C ARG A 37 -14.01 18.17 4.43
N GLY A 38 -13.65 18.76 3.28
CA GLY A 38 -12.81 19.95 3.22
C GLY A 38 -11.31 19.70 3.29
N ASN A 39 -10.85 18.48 3.46
CA ASN A 39 -9.42 18.16 3.41
C ASN A 39 -8.95 18.08 1.92
N PRO A 40 -8.03 19.01 1.48
CA PRO A 40 -7.61 19.07 0.07
C PRO A 40 -6.63 17.96 -0.32
N HIS A 41 -6.04 17.27 0.64
CA HIS A 41 -5.01 16.26 0.40
C HIS A 41 -5.60 14.86 0.29
N ARG A 42 -6.80 14.64 0.83
CA ARG A 42 -7.41 13.34 0.76
C ARG A 42 -7.94 13.02 -0.64
N VAL A 43 -7.66 11.84 -1.14
CA VAL A 43 -8.29 11.27 -2.33
C VAL A 43 -9.24 10.16 -1.90
N CYS A 44 -10.50 10.23 -2.34
CA CYS A 44 -11.48 9.19 -2.05
C CYS A 44 -11.12 7.93 -2.85
N PRO A 45 -10.88 6.78 -2.19
CA PRO A 45 -10.71 5.50 -2.88
C PRO A 45 -11.94 5.19 -3.76
N LEU A 46 -11.75 4.39 -4.79
CA LEU A 46 -12.87 3.89 -5.57
C LEU A 46 -13.68 2.88 -4.72
N ASP A 47 -14.99 3.05 -4.71
CA ASP A 47 -15.88 2.20 -3.92
C ASP A 47 -15.75 0.71 -4.31
N ASP A 48 -15.48 0.43 -5.60
CA ASP A 48 -15.32 -0.92 -6.12
C ASP A 48 -14.02 -1.59 -5.67
N ASP A 49 -12.92 -0.83 -5.60
CA ASP A 49 -11.65 -1.32 -5.05
C ASP A 49 -11.81 -1.78 -3.59
N LEU A 50 -12.61 -1.04 -2.80
CA LEU A 50 -12.87 -1.40 -1.42
C LEU A 50 -13.80 -2.62 -1.29
N ARG A 51 -14.79 -2.76 -2.19
CA ARG A 51 -15.66 -3.93 -2.23
C ARG A 51 -14.90 -5.20 -2.60
N GLU A 52 -13.97 -5.11 -3.55
CA GLU A 52 -13.14 -6.23 -3.99
C GLU A 52 -12.40 -6.89 -2.82
N VAL A 53 -11.89 -6.11 -1.88
CA VAL A 53 -11.20 -6.63 -0.70
C VAL A 53 -12.07 -7.57 0.12
N PHE A 54 -13.39 -7.31 0.19
CA PHE A 54 -14.34 -8.06 1.01
C PHE A 54 -15.28 -8.97 0.21
N ASP A 55 -14.97 -9.18 -1.07
CA ASP A 55 -15.72 -10.09 -1.94
C ASP A 55 -15.01 -11.46 -2.02
N PRO A 56 -15.60 -12.54 -1.45
CA PRO A 56 -14.99 -13.87 -1.50
C PRO A 56 -14.78 -14.43 -2.92
N ALA A 57 -15.52 -13.90 -3.92
CA ALA A 57 -15.36 -14.33 -5.31
C ALA A 57 -14.16 -13.64 -5.99
N ARG A 58 -13.67 -12.52 -5.44
CA ARG A 58 -12.59 -11.71 -6.04
C ARG A 58 -11.31 -11.73 -5.22
N ASN A 59 -11.38 -11.99 -3.92
CA ASN A 59 -10.22 -12.01 -3.02
C ASN A 59 -9.90 -13.45 -2.62
N GLU A 60 -8.83 -13.98 -3.18
CA GLU A 60 -8.34 -15.34 -2.95
C GLU A 60 -8.00 -15.66 -1.49
N LEU A 61 -7.74 -14.64 -0.65
CA LEU A 61 -7.43 -14.85 0.77
C LEU A 61 -8.61 -15.44 1.55
N PHE A 62 -9.83 -15.37 1.01
CA PHE A 62 -10.98 -16.05 1.61
C PHE A 62 -10.94 -17.58 1.47
N ALA A 63 -10.08 -18.13 0.60
CA ALA A 63 -9.93 -19.57 0.49
C ALA A 63 -9.50 -20.24 1.81
N ASP A 64 -8.69 -19.53 2.63
CA ASP A 64 -8.24 -19.97 3.95
C ASP A 64 -8.27 -18.82 4.97
N GLY A 65 -9.25 -17.95 4.87
CA GLY A 65 -9.38 -16.79 5.74
C GLY A 65 -10.79 -16.27 5.86
N GLU A 66 -10.97 -15.33 6.76
CA GLU A 66 -12.25 -14.66 7.00
C GLU A 66 -12.02 -13.16 7.20
N ALA A 67 -13.05 -12.38 6.89
CA ALA A 67 -13.09 -10.95 7.17
C ALA A 67 -14.47 -10.56 7.71
N ILE A 68 -14.49 -9.54 8.59
CA ILE A 68 -15.70 -8.95 9.14
C ILE A 68 -15.56 -7.43 9.14
N ARG A 69 -16.69 -6.73 9.03
CA ARG A 69 -16.74 -5.26 9.04
C ARG A 69 -17.77 -4.77 10.04
N TRP A 70 -17.47 -3.65 10.71
CA TRP A 70 -18.40 -3.00 11.63
C TRP A 70 -18.48 -1.50 11.37
N VAL A 71 -19.62 -0.94 11.79
CA VAL A 71 -19.81 0.50 12.00
C VAL A 71 -20.15 0.75 13.46
N VAL A 72 -19.75 1.93 13.94
CA VAL A 72 -20.15 2.44 15.27
C VAL A 72 -21.11 3.58 15.07
N ARG A 73 -22.24 3.56 15.81
CA ARG A 73 -23.25 4.61 15.82
C ARG A 73 -23.25 5.36 17.15
N ASP A 74 -23.50 6.66 17.09
CA ASP A 74 -23.77 7.49 18.26
C ASP A 74 -25.23 7.35 18.72
N ALA A 75 -25.58 8.01 19.83
CA ALA A 75 -26.92 8.00 20.40
C ALA A 75 -28.01 8.58 19.47
N ARG A 76 -27.63 9.31 18.41
CA ARG A 76 -28.53 9.84 17.37
C ARG A 76 -28.68 8.90 16.18
N GLY A 77 -27.94 7.77 16.18
CA GLY A 77 -27.92 6.80 15.09
C GLY A 77 -26.95 7.16 13.96
N GLU A 78 -26.15 8.22 14.09
CA GLU A 78 -25.15 8.61 13.11
C GLU A 78 -23.95 7.65 13.17
N VAL A 79 -23.45 7.21 12.01
CA VAL A 79 -22.23 6.41 11.95
C VAL A 79 -21.03 7.30 12.25
N VAL A 80 -20.28 6.98 13.30
CA VAL A 80 -19.14 7.77 13.80
C VAL A 80 -17.81 7.02 13.75
N GLY A 81 -17.85 5.71 13.48
CA GLY A 81 -16.67 4.87 13.34
C GLY A 81 -16.90 3.70 12.38
N ARG A 82 -15.83 3.19 11.79
CA ARG A 82 -15.83 1.93 11.04
C ARG A 82 -14.49 1.22 11.18
N ILE A 83 -14.52 -0.11 11.13
CA ILE A 83 -13.33 -0.96 11.11
C ILE A 83 -13.62 -2.26 10.37
N ALA A 84 -12.58 -2.92 9.90
CA ALA A 84 -12.60 -4.32 9.50
C ALA A 84 -11.57 -5.12 10.30
N ALA A 85 -11.86 -6.39 10.54
CA ALA A 85 -10.89 -7.37 11.04
C ALA A 85 -10.88 -8.57 10.11
N PHE A 86 -9.72 -9.22 9.99
CA PHE A 86 -9.52 -10.33 9.07
C PHE A 86 -8.29 -11.15 9.46
N TYR A 87 -8.25 -12.38 8.99
CA TYR A 87 -7.08 -13.24 9.08
C TYR A 87 -7.03 -14.21 7.89
N ASN A 88 -5.86 -14.77 7.65
CA ASN A 88 -5.66 -15.91 6.76
C ASN A 88 -4.80 -16.91 7.51
N ARG A 89 -5.25 -18.18 7.60
CA ARG A 89 -4.63 -19.22 8.46
C ARG A 89 -3.22 -19.56 8.01
N GLU A 90 -3.02 -19.74 6.69
CA GLU A 90 -1.71 -20.05 6.14
C GLU A 90 -0.69 -18.96 6.51
N LYS A 91 -1.06 -17.68 6.34
CA LYS A 91 -0.19 -16.55 6.68
C LYS A 91 0.07 -16.45 8.19
N ALA A 92 -0.98 -16.63 9.01
CA ALA A 92 -0.84 -16.58 10.46
C ALA A 92 0.05 -17.68 11.02
N ALA A 93 0.02 -18.87 10.41
CA ALA A 93 0.86 -20.00 10.81
C ALA A 93 2.37 -19.82 10.50
N LEU A 94 2.72 -18.86 9.63
CA LEU A 94 4.12 -18.53 9.33
C LEU A 94 4.74 -17.55 10.35
N GLU A 95 3.91 -16.91 11.16
CA GLU A 95 4.37 -15.96 12.19
C GLU A 95 4.72 -16.68 13.49
N GLU A 96 5.70 -16.18 14.23
CA GLU A 96 6.04 -16.68 15.59
C GLU A 96 4.83 -16.62 16.54
N GLN A 97 3.97 -15.63 16.32
CA GLN A 97 2.68 -15.48 16.99
C GLN A 97 1.60 -15.40 15.91
N PRO A 98 0.57 -16.26 15.94
CA PRO A 98 -0.55 -16.19 15.02
C PRO A 98 -1.15 -14.78 15.02
N THR A 99 -1.00 -14.06 13.89
CA THR A 99 -1.35 -12.64 13.80
C THR A 99 -2.44 -12.43 12.75
N GLY A 100 -3.53 -11.81 13.17
CA GLY A 100 -4.55 -11.28 12.27
C GLY A 100 -4.31 -9.82 11.93
N GLY A 101 -5.27 -9.21 11.24
CA GLY A 101 -5.21 -7.81 10.86
C GLY A 101 -6.47 -7.05 11.21
N CYS A 102 -6.32 -5.74 11.47
CA CYS A 102 -7.42 -4.80 11.45
C CYS A 102 -7.09 -3.65 10.50
N GLY A 103 -8.12 -3.10 9.85
CA GLY A 103 -7.89 -2.03 8.89
C GLY A 103 -9.15 -1.31 8.46
N PHE A 104 -9.00 -0.43 7.46
CA PHE A 104 -10.10 0.44 7.01
C PHE A 104 -10.71 1.22 8.18
N PHE A 105 -9.89 1.47 9.20
CA PHE A 105 -10.26 2.19 10.41
C PHE A 105 -10.55 3.65 10.09
N GLU A 106 -11.73 4.10 10.47
CA GLU A 106 -12.12 5.50 10.45
C GLU A 106 -12.90 5.83 11.70
N SER A 107 -12.60 6.94 12.32
CA SER A 107 -13.22 7.37 13.59
C SER A 107 -13.32 8.89 13.67
N ILE A 108 -14.34 9.37 14.36
CA ILE A 108 -14.27 10.71 14.95
C ILE A 108 -13.15 10.74 15.99
N GLU A 109 -12.72 11.93 16.41
CA GLU A 109 -11.71 12.12 17.47
C GLU A 109 -12.30 11.81 18.85
N ASP A 110 -12.57 10.53 19.12
CA ASP A 110 -13.09 10.02 20.40
C ASP A 110 -12.50 8.63 20.66
N GLN A 111 -11.70 8.52 21.74
CA GLN A 111 -11.04 7.28 22.13
C GLN A 111 -12.04 6.16 22.42
N GLN A 112 -13.23 6.45 22.97
CA GLN A 112 -14.24 5.42 23.27
C GLN A 112 -14.76 4.74 21.99
N VAL A 113 -14.88 5.50 20.88
CA VAL A 113 -15.24 4.95 19.58
C VAL A 113 -14.14 4.04 19.05
N ALA A 114 -12.88 4.45 19.18
CA ALA A 114 -11.73 3.67 18.77
C ALA A 114 -11.60 2.38 19.59
N ASP A 115 -11.71 2.49 20.92
CA ASP A 115 -11.61 1.34 21.83
C ASP A 115 -12.68 0.29 21.54
N LEU A 116 -13.91 0.72 21.32
CA LEU A 116 -15.03 -0.18 20.97
C LEU A 116 -14.74 -0.97 19.68
N MET A 117 -14.15 -0.31 18.67
CA MET A 117 -13.78 -0.94 17.41
C MET A 117 -12.59 -1.90 17.57
N PHE A 118 -11.55 -1.49 18.29
CA PHE A 118 -10.36 -2.32 18.52
C PHE A 118 -10.69 -3.53 19.40
N ASP A 119 -11.53 -3.37 20.42
CA ASP A 119 -12.01 -4.49 21.26
C ASP A 119 -12.80 -5.50 20.44
N ALA A 120 -13.68 -5.06 19.54
CA ALA A 120 -14.43 -5.94 18.65
C ALA A 120 -13.48 -6.73 17.73
N ALA A 121 -12.51 -6.05 17.11
CA ALA A 121 -11.51 -6.68 16.25
C ALA A 121 -10.67 -7.71 17.04
N ARG A 122 -10.18 -7.32 18.22
CA ARG A 122 -9.40 -8.19 19.11
C ARG A 122 -10.17 -9.43 19.55
N MET A 123 -11.40 -9.27 20.03
CA MET A 123 -12.23 -10.39 20.49
C MET A 123 -12.56 -11.35 19.34
N TRP A 124 -12.90 -10.81 18.18
CA TRP A 124 -13.20 -11.62 17.00
C TRP A 124 -11.97 -12.42 16.53
N LEU A 125 -10.79 -11.80 16.49
CA LEU A 125 -9.54 -12.46 16.13
C LEU A 125 -9.09 -13.49 17.18
N ALA A 126 -9.20 -13.17 18.46
CA ALA A 126 -8.88 -14.08 19.56
C ALA A 126 -9.75 -15.35 19.52
N SER A 127 -11.06 -15.22 19.21
CA SER A 127 -11.96 -16.38 19.06
C SER A 127 -11.59 -17.30 17.90
N ARG A 128 -10.70 -16.86 17.02
CA ARG A 128 -10.16 -17.60 15.86
C ARG A 128 -8.72 -18.04 16.04
N GLY A 129 -8.21 -17.94 17.26
CA GLY A 129 -6.87 -18.40 17.63
C GLY A 129 -5.73 -17.43 17.29
N MET A 130 -6.05 -16.18 16.95
CA MET A 130 -5.00 -15.17 16.80
C MET A 130 -4.54 -14.68 18.16
N GLU A 131 -3.24 -14.40 18.29
CA GLU A 131 -2.59 -13.91 19.51
C GLU A 131 -2.18 -12.43 19.39
N ALA A 132 -2.23 -11.89 18.20
CA ALA A 132 -1.92 -10.49 17.91
C ALA A 132 -2.76 -9.97 16.74
N MET A 133 -2.80 -8.64 16.60
CA MET A 133 -3.32 -8.00 15.40
C MET A 133 -2.40 -6.90 14.92
N ASP A 134 -2.17 -6.87 13.60
CA ASP A 134 -1.51 -5.77 12.92
C ASP A 134 -2.53 -4.76 12.40
N GLY A 135 -2.19 -3.48 12.46
CA GLY A 135 -3.09 -2.42 12.01
C GLY A 135 -2.44 -1.05 11.80
N PRO A 136 -3.10 -0.17 11.03
CA PRO A 136 -4.13 -0.52 10.04
C PRO A 136 -3.50 -1.18 8.82
N ILE A 137 -4.08 -2.28 8.35
CA ILE A 137 -3.60 -3.02 7.18
C ILE A 137 -4.76 -3.45 6.27
N ASN A 138 -4.43 -4.06 5.14
CA ASN A 138 -5.38 -4.55 4.16
C ASN A 138 -5.54 -6.09 4.24
N PHE A 139 -6.73 -6.58 3.96
CA PHE A 139 -6.95 -8.00 3.67
C PHE A 139 -6.62 -8.28 2.20
N GLY A 140 -5.33 -8.20 1.87
CA GLY A 140 -4.84 -8.26 0.51
C GLY A 140 -3.33 -8.08 0.42
N GLN A 141 -2.90 -7.40 -0.62
CA GLN A 141 -1.47 -7.14 -0.86
C GLN A 141 -0.95 -6.02 0.04
N ARG A 142 0.28 -6.17 0.54
CA ARG A 142 0.95 -5.19 1.43
C ARG A 142 1.17 -3.82 0.81
N ARG A 143 1.11 -3.67 -0.50
CA ARG A 143 1.25 -2.38 -1.18
C ARG A 143 0.00 -1.51 -1.09
N ASP A 144 -1.18 -2.12 -0.83
CA ASP A 144 -2.48 -1.46 -0.89
C ASP A 144 -3.00 -1.22 0.54
N TRP A 145 -3.39 0.02 0.89
CA TRP A 145 -3.97 0.44 2.19
C TRP A 145 -3.25 -0.16 3.41
N TRP A 146 -1.93 -0.02 3.47
CA TRP A 146 -1.10 -0.60 4.51
C TRP A 146 -0.37 0.46 5.31
N GLY A 147 -0.59 0.47 6.63
CA GLY A 147 0.03 1.40 7.57
C GLY A 147 -0.78 2.66 7.82
N LEU A 148 -0.53 3.27 8.97
CA LEU A 148 -1.09 4.53 9.41
C LEU A 148 -0.15 5.67 8.99
N LEU A 149 -0.66 6.69 8.31
CA LEU A 149 0.13 7.89 8.00
C LEU A 149 0.49 8.61 9.32
N VAL A 150 1.79 8.83 9.55
CA VAL A 150 2.31 9.48 10.76
C VAL A 150 3.17 10.72 10.46
N GLU A 151 3.64 10.88 9.21
CA GLU A 151 4.36 12.06 8.71
C GLU A 151 3.97 12.34 7.26
N GLY A 152 3.92 13.62 6.88
CA GLY A 152 3.63 14.04 5.50
C GLY A 152 2.14 14.17 5.18
N TYR A 153 1.34 14.63 6.15
CA TYR A 153 -0.11 14.83 6.01
C TYR A 153 -0.49 15.87 4.95
N GLU A 154 0.43 16.74 4.58
CA GLU A 154 0.28 17.76 3.54
C GLU A 154 0.41 17.21 2.11
N PHE A 155 0.76 15.92 1.94
CA PHE A 155 0.91 15.30 0.64
C PHE A 155 -0.25 14.36 0.33
N GLN A 156 -0.74 14.41 -0.90
CA GLN A 156 -1.75 13.46 -1.37
C GLN A 156 -1.19 12.03 -1.39
N PRO A 157 -1.98 11.02 -0.99
CA PRO A 157 -1.58 9.62 -1.12
C PRO A 157 -1.44 9.22 -2.59
N LEU A 158 -0.65 8.19 -2.86
CA LEU A 158 -0.67 7.46 -4.12
C LEU A 158 -1.93 6.59 -4.22
N TYR A 159 -2.21 6.09 -5.43
CA TYR A 159 -3.33 5.17 -5.65
C TYR A 159 -3.23 3.95 -4.72
N LYS A 160 -4.35 3.64 -4.06
CA LYS A 160 -4.48 2.60 -3.03
C LYS A 160 -3.55 2.76 -1.81
N ASN A 161 -2.92 3.93 -1.60
CA ASN A 161 -2.22 4.20 -0.36
C ASN A 161 -3.16 4.83 0.68
N PRO A 162 -2.97 4.53 1.98
CA PRO A 162 -3.81 5.08 3.03
C PRO A 162 -3.54 6.57 3.26
N TYR A 163 -4.56 7.25 3.76
CA TYR A 163 -4.49 8.61 4.26
C TYR A 163 -5.42 8.73 5.47
N ASN A 164 -4.98 9.37 6.53
CA ASN A 164 -5.74 9.51 7.77
C ASN A 164 -5.49 10.85 8.46
N PRO A 165 -6.41 11.31 9.35
CA PRO A 165 -6.16 12.44 10.20
C PRO A 165 -5.01 12.19 11.19
N PRO A 166 -4.27 13.24 11.64
CA PRO A 166 -3.16 13.09 12.59
C PRO A 166 -3.55 12.43 13.91
N TYR A 167 -4.74 12.71 14.44
CA TYR A 167 -5.20 12.16 15.73
C TYR A 167 -5.38 10.64 15.75
N TYR A 168 -5.42 9.96 14.59
CA TYR A 168 -5.50 8.48 14.58
C TYR A 168 -4.27 7.84 15.24
N LYS A 169 -3.10 8.47 15.15
CA LYS A 169 -1.89 7.98 15.82
C LYS A 169 -2.13 7.85 17.33
N GLU A 170 -2.70 8.86 17.95
CA GLU A 170 -2.99 8.85 19.38
C GLU A 170 -4.04 7.80 19.74
N LEU A 171 -5.10 7.63 18.91
CA LEU A 171 -6.12 6.60 19.13
C LEU A 171 -5.53 5.18 19.14
N PHE A 172 -4.59 4.88 18.22
CA PHE A 172 -3.90 3.58 18.19
C PHE A 172 -2.96 3.41 19.39
N GLU A 173 -2.12 4.40 19.68
CA GLU A 173 -1.13 4.33 20.75
C GLU A 173 -1.79 4.28 22.14
N ASN A 174 -2.85 5.04 22.39
CA ASN A 174 -3.62 5.03 23.62
C ASN A 174 -4.32 3.68 23.88
N TYR A 175 -4.80 2.98 22.84
CA TYR A 175 -5.33 1.62 22.99
C TYR A 175 -4.24 0.62 23.35
N GLY A 176 -2.95 0.92 23.01
CA GLY A 176 -1.80 0.10 23.33
C GLY A 176 -1.15 -0.59 22.14
N PHE A 177 -1.46 -0.18 20.92
CA PHE A 177 -0.69 -0.58 19.75
C PHE A 177 0.74 -0.04 19.85
N ARG A 178 1.69 -0.80 19.32
CA ARG A 178 3.12 -0.45 19.30
C ARG A 178 3.65 -0.47 17.88
N ASN A 179 4.55 0.45 17.56
CA ASN A 179 5.20 0.54 16.24
C ASN A 179 5.92 -0.75 15.88
N TYR A 180 5.41 -1.50 14.91
CA TYR A 180 6.01 -2.75 14.44
C TYR A 180 7.07 -2.50 13.38
N PHE A 181 6.79 -1.66 12.38
CA PHE A 181 7.76 -1.12 11.43
C PHE A 181 7.25 0.15 10.77
N ASN A 182 8.18 0.99 10.28
CA ASN A 182 7.87 2.16 9.49
C ASN A 182 8.01 1.90 8.00
N GLN A 183 7.21 2.60 7.21
CA GLN A 183 7.12 2.53 5.76
C GLN A 183 7.44 3.91 5.19
N ASN A 184 8.65 4.07 4.65
CA ASN A 184 9.11 5.33 4.10
C ASN A 184 8.68 5.47 2.64
N SER A 185 8.10 6.62 2.29
CA SER A 185 7.86 7.02 0.90
C SER A 185 8.80 8.14 0.52
N TYR A 186 9.38 8.04 -0.66
CA TYR A 186 10.36 8.97 -1.18
C TYR A 186 9.83 9.68 -2.42
N ILE A 187 10.15 10.96 -2.54
CA ILE A 187 9.85 11.73 -3.75
C ILE A 187 11.15 12.12 -4.45
N TRP A 188 11.21 11.85 -5.73
CA TRP A 188 12.21 12.38 -6.64
C TRP A 188 11.58 13.44 -7.54
N ARG A 189 12.15 14.65 -7.56
CA ARG A 189 11.67 15.77 -8.37
C ARG A 189 12.53 15.90 -9.61
N VAL A 190 11.89 16.04 -10.76
CA VAL A 190 12.53 16.07 -12.08
C VAL A 190 13.54 17.21 -12.25
N ASN A 191 13.43 18.30 -11.54
CA ASN A 191 14.35 19.45 -11.62
C ASN A 191 15.43 19.47 -10.51
N ALA A 192 15.64 18.33 -9.84
CA ALA A 192 16.75 18.23 -8.90
C ALA A 192 18.05 18.15 -9.70
N SER A 193 18.72 19.29 -9.91
CA SER A 193 19.99 19.48 -10.62
C SER A 193 21.18 18.68 -10.05
N GLU A 194 20.92 17.78 -9.13
CA GLU A 194 21.87 16.95 -8.40
C GLU A 194 21.64 15.45 -8.67
N ALA A 195 21.46 15.07 -9.93
CA ALA A 195 21.65 13.66 -10.25
C ALA A 195 23.05 13.27 -9.81
N ASN A 196 23.14 12.34 -8.88
CA ASN A 196 24.42 11.93 -8.33
C ASN A 196 25.32 11.45 -9.47
N LYS A 197 26.38 12.20 -9.78
CA LYS A 197 27.36 11.87 -10.84
C LYS A 197 27.86 10.43 -10.77
N SER A 198 27.81 9.81 -9.58
CA SER A 198 28.19 8.41 -9.39
C SER A 198 27.27 7.41 -10.12
N ILE A 199 26.01 7.75 -10.38
CA ILE A 199 25.08 6.90 -11.14
C ILE A 199 25.58 6.77 -12.59
N PHE A 200 25.94 7.90 -13.22
CA PHE A 200 26.48 7.90 -14.59
C PHE A 200 27.81 7.16 -14.68
N ALA A 201 28.69 7.36 -13.70
CA ALA A 201 29.99 6.67 -13.65
C ALA A 201 29.84 5.16 -13.48
N ARG A 202 28.84 4.69 -12.74
CA ARG A 202 28.55 3.25 -12.57
C ARG A 202 27.90 2.65 -13.80
N ALA A 203 26.89 3.32 -14.36
CA ALA A 203 26.27 2.89 -15.61
C ALA A 203 27.28 2.79 -16.75
N GLY A 204 28.20 3.75 -16.86
CA GLY A 204 29.27 3.78 -17.88
C GLY A 204 30.33 2.68 -17.73
N ARG A 205 30.31 1.86 -16.69
CA ARG A 205 31.18 0.68 -16.53
C ARG A 205 30.63 -0.58 -17.19
N LEU A 206 29.34 -0.57 -17.53
CA LEU A 206 28.69 -1.70 -18.20
C LEU A 206 29.17 -1.77 -19.64
N ASP A 207 29.52 -2.95 -20.09
CA ASP A 207 29.93 -3.20 -21.47
C ASP A 207 28.73 -3.42 -22.41
N ALA A 208 28.96 -3.70 -23.66
CA ALA A 208 27.91 -3.88 -24.66
C ALA A 208 27.01 -5.09 -24.46
N SER A 209 27.34 -6.00 -23.52
CA SER A 209 26.47 -7.12 -23.14
C SER A 209 25.27 -6.67 -22.32
N TYR A 210 25.31 -5.48 -21.74
CA TYR A 210 24.21 -4.91 -20.95
C TYR A 210 23.46 -3.87 -21.76
N HIS A 211 22.13 -3.96 -21.76
CA HIS A 211 21.30 -2.89 -22.29
C HIS A 211 20.04 -2.67 -21.44
N VAL A 212 19.47 -1.49 -21.55
CA VAL A 212 18.24 -1.10 -20.87
C VAL A 212 17.28 -0.53 -21.89
N GLU A 213 16.07 -1.08 -21.95
CA GLU A 213 15.04 -0.65 -22.89
C GLU A 213 13.68 -0.45 -22.23
N ASN A 214 12.78 0.21 -22.94
CA ASN A 214 11.40 0.39 -22.51
C ASN A 214 10.57 -0.86 -22.86
N ILE A 215 9.49 -1.07 -22.12
CA ILE A 215 8.50 -2.11 -22.43
C ILE A 215 7.94 -1.92 -23.85
N ASP A 216 7.92 -3.00 -24.63
CA ASP A 216 7.26 -3.02 -25.94
C ASP A 216 5.78 -3.40 -25.81
N MET A 217 4.90 -2.45 -26.13
CA MET A 217 3.45 -2.65 -26.06
C MET A 217 2.91 -3.67 -27.07
N ASN A 218 3.70 -4.04 -28.10
CA ASN A 218 3.33 -5.06 -29.07
C ASN A 218 3.74 -6.47 -28.59
N ARG A 219 4.62 -6.57 -27.60
CA ARG A 219 5.16 -7.82 -27.04
C ARG A 219 4.89 -7.94 -25.54
N LEU A 220 3.67 -7.60 -25.10
CA LEU A 220 3.32 -7.56 -23.68
C LEU A 220 3.41 -8.92 -22.97
N GLU A 221 3.18 -10.02 -23.67
CA GLU A 221 3.32 -11.37 -23.09
C GLU A 221 4.79 -11.75 -22.86
N GLU A 222 5.71 -11.29 -23.72
CA GLU A 222 7.15 -11.43 -23.49
C GLU A 222 7.58 -10.59 -22.31
N ALA A 223 7.17 -9.33 -22.24
CA ALA A 223 7.44 -8.46 -21.10
C ALA A 223 6.88 -9.00 -19.77
N ALA A 224 5.72 -9.68 -19.79
CA ALA A 224 5.17 -10.38 -18.63
C ALA A 224 6.06 -11.55 -18.20
N GLU A 225 6.59 -12.30 -19.16
CA GLU A 225 7.52 -13.40 -18.88
C GLU A 225 8.86 -12.89 -18.33
N ASP A 226 9.43 -11.83 -18.92
CA ASP A 226 10.65 -11.19 -18.43
C ASP A 226 10.46 -10.69 -16.97
N PHE A 227 9.33 -10.04 -16.72
CA PHE A 227 8.97 -9.62 -15.37
C PHE A 227 8.92 -10.81 -14.39
N ARG A 228 8.22 -11.90 -14.77
CA ARG A 228 8.09 -13.11 -13.96
C ARG A 228 9.44 -13.74 -13.63
N VAL A 229 10.30 -13.86 -14.63
CA VAL A 229 11.66 -14.46 -14.48
C VAL A 229 12.47 -13.67 -13.46
N ILE A 230 12.54 -12.34 -13.62
CA ILE A 230 13.27 -11.47 -12.69
C ILE A 230 12.62 -11.47 -11.31
N TYR A 231 11.28 -11.38 -11.24
CA TYR A 231 10.54 -11.39 -9.98
C TYR A 231 10.82 -12.65 -9.18
N ASN A 232 10.74 -13.81 -9.80
CA ASN A 232 10.99 -15.08 -9.14
C ASN A 232 12.44 -15.22 -8.69
N LYS A 233 13.42 -14.73 -9.46
CA LYS A 233 14.83 -14.69 -9.03
C LYS A 233 15.06 -13.72 -7.86
N ALA A 234 14.45 -12.56 -7.89
CA ALA A 234 14.70 -11.48 -6.94
C ALA A 234 13.90 -11.61 -5.62
N TRP A 235 12.68 -12.15 -5.69
CA TRP A 235 11.71 -12.06 -4.59
C TRP A 235 11.28 -13.42 -4.02
N ALA A 236 11.27 -14.50 -4.81
CA ALA A 236 10.86 -15.83 -4.34
C ALA A 236 11.80 -16.43 -3.26
N LEU A 237 12.96 -15.82 -3.04
CA LEU A 237 13.90 -16.18 -1.96
C LEU A 237 13.48 -15.64 -0.59
N PHE A 238 12.50 -14.72 -0.53
CA PHE A 238 12.00 -14.17 0.72
C PHE A 238 10.90 -15.06 1.29
N SER A 239 10.98 -15.34 2.59
CA SER A 239 9.98 -16.12 3.31
C SER A 239 8.57 -15.52 3.11
N GLY A 240 7.61 -16.36 2.72
CA GLY A 240 6.21 -15.97 2.50
C GLY A 240 5.90 -15.37 1.13
N VAL A 241 6.85 -15.32 0.20
CA VAL A 241 6.60 -14.92 -1.18
C VAL A 241 6.47 -16.18 -2.03
N LYS A 242 5.29 -16.40 -2.65
CA LYS A 242 5.08 -17.49 -3.61
C LYS A 242 5.68 -17.08 -4.97
N PRO A 243 6.33 -18.02 -5.69
CA PRO A 243 6.70 -17.79 -7.08
C PRO A 243 5.48 -17.46 -7.93
N MET A 244 5.63 -16.47 -8.81
CA MET A 244 4.59 -16.06 -9.74
C MET A 244 4.53 -17.04 -10.93
N THR A 245 3.34 -17.46 -11.31
CA THR A 245 3.12 -18.25 -12.53
C THR A 245 3.11 -17.37 -13.78
N ARG A 246 3.20 -17.97 -14.95
CA ARG A 246 3.14 -17.25 -16.23
C ARG A 246 1.78 -16.61 -16.45
N GLU A 247 0.72 -17.35 -16.11
CA GLU A 247 -0.67 -16.93 -16.23
C GLU A 247 -0.95 -15.69 -15.36
N GLU A 248 -0.49 -15.70 -14.11
CA GLU A 248 -0.61 -14.54 -13.19
C GLU A 248 0.13 -13.30 -13.73
N ALA A 249 1.33 -13.48 -14.28
CA ALA A 249 2.09 -12.37 -14.85
C ALA A 249 1.38 -11.77 -16.09
N ILE A 250 0.86 -12.60 -16.97
CA ILE A 250 0.11 -12.17 -18.17
C ILE A 250 -1.17 -11.42 -17.76
N GLU A 251 -1.93 -11.97 -16.82
CA GLU A 251 -3.17 -11.33 -16.35
C GLU A 251 -2.88 -9.96 -15.71
N MET A 252 -1.86 -9.88 -14.85
CA MET A 252 -1.43 -8.61 -14.24
C MET A 252 -1.09 -7.55 -15.31
N VAL A 253 -0.36 -7.92 -16.35
CA VAL A 253 0.01 -6.98 -17.43
C VAL A 253 -1.22 -6.58 -18.25
N ARG A 254 -2.17 -7.50 -18.50
CA ARG A 254 -3.43 -7.21 -19.18
C ARG A 254 -4.29 -6.21 -18.40
N GLU A 255 -4.43 -6.38 -17.10
CA GLU A 255 -5.15 -5.44 -16.23
C GLU A 255 -4.51 -4.06 -16.22
N MET A 256 -3.18 -4.01 -16.22
CA MET A 256 -2.44 -2.74 -16.22
C MET A 256 -2.40 -2.04 -17.60
N LYS A 257 -2.63 -2.77 -18.70
CA LYS A 257 -2.49 -2.25 -20.08
C LYS A 257 -3.16 -0.89 -20.33
N PRO A 258 -4.39 -0.62 -19.84
CA PRO A 258 -5.05 0.68 -20.07
C PRO A 258 -4.30 1.88 -19.49
N ILE A 259 -3.55 1.67 -18.40
CA ILE A 259 -2.86 2.74 -17.65
C ILE A 259 -1.36 2.78 -17.92
N ILE A 260 -0.79 1.78 -18.60
CA ILE A 260 0.62 1.75 -18.97
C ILE A 260 0.99 2.97 -19.81
N ASP A 261 2.06 3.65 -19.40
CA ASP A 261 2.85 4.53 -20.24
C ASP A 261 4.20 3.83 -20.52
N PRO A 262 4.42 3.34 -21.74
CA PRO A 262 5.61 2.53 -22.02
C PRO A 262 6.93 3.30 -21.82
N ARG A 263 6.89 4.62 -21.89
CA ARG A 263 8.06 5.48 -21.71
C ARG A 263 8.66 5.46 -20.31
N ILE A 264 7.91 4.97 -19.31
CA ILE A 264 8.29 4.96 -17.88
C ILE A 264 8.41 3.56 -17.28
N ILE A 265 8.42 2.51 -18.12
CA ILE A 265 8.70 1.14 -17.70
C ILE A 265 9.97 0.67 -18.40
N PHE A 266 10.94 0.22 -17.61
CA PHE A 266 12.25 -0.19 -18.11
C PHE A 266 12.57 -1.61 -17.69
N PHE A 267 13.17 -2.36 -18.63
CA PHE A 267 13.80 -3.65 -18.42
C PHE A 267 15.30 -3.54 -18.71
N ALA A 268 16.08 -4.29 -17.95
CA ALA A 268 17.53 -4.44 -18.16
C ALA A 268 17.86 -5.88 -18.56
N TYR A 269 18.76 -6.03 -19.50
CA TYR A 269 19.16 -7.32 -20.06
C TYR A 269 20.68 -7.48 -20.02
N PHE A 270 21.12 -8.73 -19.95
CA PHE A 270 22.51 -9.15 -20.12
C PHE A 270 22.55 -10.31 -21.11
N ASN A 271 23.20 -10.13 -22.29
CA ASN A 271 23.16 -11.11 -23.38
C ASN A 271 21.74 -11.60 -23.69
N GLU A 272 20.79 -10.67 -23.85
CA GLU A 272 19.35 -10.91 -24.09
C GLU A 272 18.60 -11.60 -22.93
N GLU A 273 19.27 -11.96 -21.83
CA GLU A 273 18.61 -12.49 -20.64
C GLU A 273 18.07 -11.35 -19.77
N PRO A 274 16.79 -11.38 -19.34
CA PRO A 274 16.21 -10.35 -18.49
C PRO A 274 16.79 -10.44 -17.07
N ILE A 275 17.40 -9.35 -16.59
CA ILE A 275 18.12 -9.28 -15.32
C ILE A 275 17.61 -8.23 -14.35
N GLY A 276 16.79 -7.29 -14.82
CA GLY A 276 16.26 -6.24 -13.97
C GLY A 276 15.07 -5.53 -14.59
N PHE A 277 14.27 -4.92 -13.74
CA PHE A 277 13.15 -4.07 -14.15
C PHE A 277 12.94 -2.90 -13.20
N PHE A 278 12.32 -1.86 -13.72
CA PHE A 278 11.66 -0.84 -12.93
C PHE A 278 10.28 -0.56 -13.52
N ILE A 279 9.27 -1.02 -12.81
CA ILE A 279 7.87 -0.87 -13.21
C ILE A 279 7.28 0.33 -12.51
N THR A 280 6.86 1.29 -13.30
CA THR A 280 6.20 2.50 -12.82
C THR A 280 4.96 2.79 -13.66
N VAL A 281 4.02 3.54 -13.08
CA VAL A 281 2.78 3.95 -13.74
C VAL A 281 2.47 5.41 -13.45
N PRO A 282 1.63 6.07 -14.26
CA PRO A 282 1.04 7.34 -13.87
C PRO A 282 0.26 7.19 -12.56
N ASP A 283 0.43 8.12 -11.62
CA ASP A 283 -0.33 8.08 -10.37
C ASP A 283 -1.80 8.42 -10.60
N LEU A 284 -2.65 7.41 -10.51
CA LEU A 284 -4.08 7.55 -10.79
C LEU A 284 -4.78 8.50 -9.81
N ASN A 285 -4.30 8.64 -8.57
CA ASN A 285 -4.92 9.53 -7.59
C ASN A 285 -4.94 11.00 -8.05
N ARG A 286 -3.99 11.41 -8.89
CA ARG A 286 -4.00 12.74 -9.51
C ARG A 286 -5.22 12.98 -10.42
N LEU A 287 -5.84 11.91 -10.89
CA LEU A 287 -6.94 11.95 -11.87
C LEU A 287 -8.29 11.54 -11.28
N ILE A 288 -8.30 10.51 -10.39
CA ILE A 288 -9.54 9.93 -9.87
C ILE A 288 -10.15 10.71 -8.70
N GLY A 289 -9.40 11.59 -8.03
CA GLY A 289 -9.86 12.31 -6.83
C GLY A 289 -11.20 13.03 -7.03
N LYS A 290 -11.46 13.53 -8.25
CA LYS A 290 -12.72 14.17 -8.65
C LYS A 290 -13.91 13.20 -8.80
N PHE A 291 -13.68 11.88 -8.80
CA PHE A 291 -14.76 10.89 -8.99
C PHE A 291 -15.47 10.53 -7.69
N ASN A 292 -14.92 10.93 -6.55
CA ASN A 292 -15.51 10.73 -5.22
C ASN A 292 -15.99 9.28 -4.97
N GLY A 293 -15.14 8.30 -5.30
CA GLY A 293 -15.40 6.86 -5.14
C GLY A 293 -16.15 6.20 -6.30
N LYS A 294 -16.78 6.96 -7.20
CA LYS A 294 -17.52 6.40 -8.34
C LYS A 294 -16.58 6.03 -9.50
N PHE A 295 -16.80 4.87 -10.12
CA PHE A 295 -15.99 4.43 -11.25
C PHE A 295 -16.83 3.71 -12.34
N GLY A 296 -17.89 4.37 -12.80
CA GLY A 296 -18.73 3.92 -13.92
C GLY A 296 -18.09 4.18 -15.29
N LEU A 297 -18.81 3.88 -16.35
CA LEU A 297 -18.32 4.01 -17.74
C LEU A 297 -17.80 5.42 -18.06
N TRP A 298 -18.51 6.46 -17.66
CA TRP A 298 -18.08 7.85 -17.90
C TRP A 298 -16.77 8.21 -17.18
N GLN A 299 -16.58 7.73 -15.96
CA GLN A 299 -15.34 7.94 -15.22
C GLN A 299 -14.17 7.20 -15.88
N LYS A 300 -14.40 5.98 -16.37
CA LYS A 300 -13.40 5.21 -17.13
C LYS A 300 -12.98 5.93 -18.41
N LEU A 301 -13.93 6.39 -19.21
CA LEU A 301 -13.65 7.17 -20.42
C LEU A 301 -12.91 8.48 -20.10
N ARG A 302 -13.34 9.17 -19.05
CA ARG A 302 -12.67 10.39 -18.60
C ARG A 302 -11.26 10.15 -18.14
N LEU A 303 -11.00 9.08 -17.38
CA LEU A 303 -9.65 8.68 -16.95
C LEU A 303 -8.75 8.44 -18.15
N LEU A 304 -9.20 7.64 -19.12
CA LEU A 304 -8.43 7.36 -20.34
C LEU A 304 -8.14 8.63 -21.14
N TRP A 305 -9.11 9.54 -21.27
CA TRP A 305 -8.90 10.83 -21.90
C TRP A 305 -7.86 11.68 -21.19
N ASP A 306 -7.94 11.78 -19.85
CA ASP A 306 -7.00 12.56 -19.04
C ASP A 306 -5.59 11.95 -19.09
N LEU A 307 -5.46 10.60 -19.16
CA LEU A 307 -4.17 9.90 -19.27
C LEU A 307 -3.55 10.01 -20.67
N LYS A 308 -4.31 9.64 -21.72
CA LYS A 308 -3.75 9.41 -23.06
C LYS A 308 -3.79 10.66 -23.94
N VAL A 309 -4.81 11.49 -23.81
CA VAL A 309 -5.02 12.69 -24.67
C VAL A 309 -4.54 13.95 -23.98
N ARG A 310 -5.08 14.28 -22.82
CA ARG A 310 -4.69 15.49 -22.07
C ARG A 310 -3.33 15.37 -21.40
N LYS A 311 -2.86 14.16 -21.13
CA LYS A 311 -1.60 13.88 -20.42
C LYS A 311 -1.48 14.70 -19.13
N SER A 312 -2.57 14.75 -18.35
CA SER A 312 -2.71 15.64 -17.21
C SER A 312 -2.18 15.04 -15.89
N CYS A 313 -1.65 13.80 -15.91
CA CYS A 313 -0.95 13.23 -14.78
C CYS A 313 0.50 13.70 -14.76
N ASP A 314 0.87 14.42 -13.71
CA ASP A 314 2.21 15.00 -13.53
C ASP A 314 3.11 14.25 -12.53
N ARG A 315 2.59 13.15 -11.94
CA ARG A 315 3.32 12.31 -10.97
C ARG A 315 3.39 10.86 -11.43
N ILE A 316 4.56 10.27 -11.33
CA ILE A 316 4.80 8.84 -11.54
C ILE A 316 4.74 8.13 -10.19
N PHE A 317 4.14 6.94 -10.17
CA PHE A 317 4.18 6.01 -9.07
C PHE A 317 5.13 4.85 -9.37
N GLY A 318 6.21 4.74 -8.60
CA GLY A 318 7.13 3.60 -8.65
C GLY A 318 6.56 2.41 -7.89
N ILE A 319 6.11 1.40 -8.62
CA ILE A 319 5.44 0.22 -8.05
C ILE A 319 6.44 -0.80 -7.51
N ILE A 320 7.41 -1.19 -8.35
CA ILE A 320 8.36 -2.25 -8.02
C ILE A 320 9.65 -2.08 -8.82
N PHE A 321 10.78 -2.28 -8.12
CA PHE A 321 12.12 -2.29 -8.68
C PHE A 321 12.79 -3.61 -8.30
N GLY A 322 13.33 -4.33 -9.25
CA GLY A 322 13.98 -5.62 -9.01
C GLY A 322 15.16 -5.85 -9.91
N ILE A 323 16.19 -6.49 -9.37
CA ILE A 323 17.37 -6.96 -10.11
C ILE A 323 17.67 -8.37 -9.63
N ALA A 324 18.01 -9.25 -10.57
CA ALA A 324 18.41 -10.60 -10.24
C ALA A 324 19.66 -10.58 -9.32
N PRO A 325 19.70 -11.37 -8.25
CA PRO A 325 20.72 -11.27 -7.19
C PRO A 325 22.17 -11.35 -7.70
N GLU A 326 22.41 -12.14 -8.74
CA GLU A 326 23.73 -12.32 -9.36
C GLU A 326 24.28 -11.06 -10.05
N PHE A 327 23.40 -10.05 -10.29
CA PHE A 327 23.74 -8.78 -10.90
C PHE A 327 23.75 -7.60 -9.93
N HIS A 328 23.50 -7.84 -8.63
CA HIS A 328 23.57 -6.78 -7.63
C HIS A 328 24.95 -6.14 -7.55
N GLY A 329 25.00 -4.81 -7.45
CA GLY A 329 26.24 -4.04 -7.29
C GLY A 329 27.08 -3.91 -8.56
N ARG A 330 26.64 -4.47 -9.71
CA ARG A 330 27.35 -4.35 -10.99
C ARG A 330 27.08 -3.06 -11.74
N GLY A 331 26.08 -2.26 -11.32
CA GLY A 331 25.74 -0.97 -11.93
C GLY A 331 24.45 -1.00 -12.77
N VAL A 332 23.74 -2.14 -12.80
CA VAL A 332 22.46 -2.30 -13.52
C VAL A 332 21.41 -1.33 -12.97
N GLU A 333 21.35 -1.17 -11.63
CA GLU A 333 20.50 -0.19 -10.96
C GLU A 333 20.73 1.22 -11.49
N SER A 334 22.02 1.55 -11.65
CA SER A 334 22.44 2.87 -12.13
C SER A 334 22.08 3.07 -13.59
N ALA A 335 22.19 2.03 -14.43
CA ALA A 335 21.81 2.10 -15.83
C ALA A 335 20.31 2.37 -16.01
N ILE A 336 19.45 1.68 -15.26
CA ILE A 336 18.02 1.93 -15.27
C ILE A 336 17.71 3.37 -14.82
N MET A 337 18.35 3.85 -13.76
CA MET A 337 18.15 5.21 -13.27
C MET A 337 18.65 6.28 -14.25
N VAL A 338 19.75 6.03 -14.98
CA VAL A 338 20.22 6.93 -16.03
C VAL A 338 19.17 7.05 -17.15
N LYS A 339 18.54 5.94 -17.57
CA LYS A 339 17.45 5.98 -18.56
C LYS A 339 16.24 6.78 -18.06
N TYR A 340 15.89 6.68 -16.78
CA TYR A 340 14.87 7.53 -16.19
C TYR A 340 15.25 9.00 -16.22
N TYR A 341 16.48 9.32 -15.83
CA TYR A 341 16.99 10.68 -15.87
C TYR A 341 16.95 11.24 -17.30
N GLU A 342 17.47 10.50 -18.27
CA GLU A 342 17.43 10.89 -19.69
C GLU A 342 15.99 11.18 -20.13
N PHE A 343 15.03 10.31 -19.79
CA PHE A 343 13.64 10.53 -20.15
C PHE A 343 13.05 11.78 -19.49
N LEU A 344 13.22 11.95 -18.18
CA LEU A 344 12.55 13.00 -17.42
C LEU A 344 13.17 14.39 -17.65
N GLU A 345 14.48 14.47 -17.78
CA GLU A 345 15.21 15.74 -17.93
C GLU A 345 15.40 16.16 -19.40
N MET A 346 15.63 15.19 -20.30
CA MET A 346 15.99 15.47 -21.68
C MET A 346 14.83 15.46 -22.65
N THR A 347 13.65 14.96 -22.23
CA THR A 347 12.46 14.94 -23.07
C THR A 347 11.39 15.89 -22.56
N LYS A 348 10.63 16.50 -23.48
CA LYS A 348 9.41 17.25 -23.12
C LYS A 348 8.30 16.27 -22.75
N ASN A 349 8.06 16.09 -21.46
CA ASN A 349 7.00 15.23 -20.97
C ASN A 349 6.19 15.94 -19.87
N GLN A 350 5.07 15.31 -19.43
CA GLN A 350 4.18 15.89 -18.43
C GLN A 350 4.61 15.65 -17.00
N TYR A 351 5.53 14.71 -16.74
CA TYR A 351 5.89 14.29 -15.39
C TYR A 351 6.84 15.27 -14.72
N LYS A 352 6.55 15.64 -13.47
CA LYS A 352 7.32 16.56 -12.63
C LYS A 352 7.98 15.88 -11.44
N SER A 353 7.45 14.71 -11.06
CA SER A 353 7.97 13.95 -9.92
C SER A 353 7.66 12.46 -10.06
N MET A 354 8.47 11.66 -9.38
CA MET A 354 8.23 10.25 -9.15
C MET A 354 8.16 10.01 -7.64
N GLU A 355 7.15 9.31 -7.20
CA GLU A 355 7.04 8.87 -5.82
C GLU A 355 7.31 7.37 -5.74
N LEU A 356 8.25 7.00 -4.87
CA LEU A 356 8.63 5.62 -4.57
C LEU A 356 7.97 5.25 -3.24
N ALA A 357 7.03 4.35 -3.25
CA ALA A 357 6.32 3.91 -2.06
C ALA A 357 6.10 2.39 -2.09
N TRP A 358 6.22 1.75 -0.98
CA TRP A 358 6.89 2.15 0.26
C TRP A 358 8.06 1.22 0.56
N ILE A 359 9.01 1.71 1.33
CA ILE A 359 10.19 0.94 1.72
C ILE A 359 10.21 0.84 3.25
N GLY A 360 10.16 -0.40 3.75
CA GLY A 360 10.22 -0.64 5.19
C GLY A 360 11.55 -0.21 5.80
N ASP A 361 11.52 0.30 7.04
CA ASP A 361 12.74 0.62 7.81
C ASP A 361 13.55 -0.63 8.17
N PHE A 362 12.93 -1.80 8.05
CA PHE A 362 13.59 -3.09 8.14
C PHE A 362 14.47 -3.43 6.92
N ASN A 363 14.41 -2.64 5.84
CA ASN A 363 15.27 -2.77 4.64
C ASN A 363 16.22 -1.56 4.51
N PRO A 364 17.26 -1.46 5.36
CA PRO A 364 18.16 -0.30 5.36
C PRO A 364 19.00 -0.17 4.08
N VAL A 365 19.22 -1.27 3.36
CA VAL A 365 19.99 -1.26 2.10
C VAL A 365 19.23 -0.49 1.04
N MET A 366 17.93 -0.79 0.86
CA MET A 366 17.09 -0.13 -0.13
C MET A 366 16.86 1.35 0.24
N ASN A 367 16.59 1.66 1.53
CA ASN A 367 16.45 3.05 1.98
C ASN A 367 17.71 3.85 1.64
N ARG A 368 18.90 3.34 1.97
CA ARG A 368 20.18 4.00 1.63
C ARG A 368 20.38 4.15 0.13
N MET A 369 20.03 3.14 -0.65
CA MET A 369 20.13 3.20 -2.12
C MET A 369 19.30 4.37 -2.67
N ILE A 370 18.05 4.49 -2.25
CA ILE A 370 17.14 5.54 -2.69
C ILE A 370 17.65 6.93 -2.29
N GLU A 371 18.08 7.09 -1.05
CA GLU A 371 18.56 8.37 -0.53
C GLU A 371 19.89 8.79 -1.18
N THR A 372 20.82 7.84 -1.33
CA THR A 372 22.20 8.15 -1.75
C THR A 372 22.37 8.16 -3.26
N TYR A 373 21.73 7.23 -3.98
CA TYR A 373 21.95 7.07 -5.43
C TYR A 373 20.85 7.68 -6.28
N VAL A 374 19.58 7.55 -5.86
CA VAL A 374 18.47 8.19 -6.55
C VAL A 374 18.35 9.66 -6.16
N CYS A 375 18.94 10.04 -5.01
CA CYS A 375 18.82 11.38 -4.42
C CYS A 375 17.34 11.78 -4.17
N ALA A 376 16.48 10.80 -3.90
CA ALA A 376 15.10 11.06 -3.55
C ALA A 376 14.98 11.44 -2.07
N THR A 377 14.05 12.34 -1.78
CA THR A 377 13.80 12.84 -0.44
C THR A 377 12.64 12.09 0.20
N LYS A 378 12.82 11.61 1.44
CA LYS A 378 11.72 11.08 2.24
C LYS A 378 10.69 12.18 2.46
N HIS A 379 9.41 11.90 2.21
CA HIS A 379 8.36 12.89 2.36
C HIS A 379 7.10 12.41 3.06
N LYS A 380 6.84 11.11 3.09
CA LYS A 380 5.77 10.51 3.89
C LYS A 380 6.30 9.32 4.68
N MET A 381 5.72 9.09 5.83
CA MET A 381 5.94 7.88 6.60
C MET A 381 4.60 7.32 7.08
N HIS A 382 4.41 6.02 6.84
CA HIS A 382 3.35 5.24 7.46
C HIS A 382 3.96 4.32 8.51
N THR A 383 3.17 3.90 9.47
CA THR A 383 3.57 2.92 10.50
C THR A 383 2.59 1.77 10.50
N THR A 384 3.09 0.55 10.38
CA THR A 384 2.33 -0.64 10.75
C THR A 384 2.50 -0.84 12.24
N TYR A 385 1.38 -0.82 12.96
CA TYR A 385 1.34 -1.09 14.38
C TYR A 385 0.99 -2.54 14.64
N ARG A 386 1.43 -3.08 15.76
CA ARG A 386 1.04 -4.41 16.27
C ARG A 386 0.52 -4.30 17.70
N TYR A 387 -0.57 -5.00 17.99
CA TYR A 387 -1.13 -5.16 19.31
C TYR A 387 -1.07 -6.62 19.72
N LEU A 388 -0.33 -6.93 20.80
CA LEU A 388 -0.27 -8.28 21.39
C LEU A 388 -1.46 -8.47 22.33
N PHE A 389 -2.21 -9.58 22.21
CA PHE A 389 -3.36 -9.85 23.07
C PHE A 389 -2.91 -10.20 24.50
N ASP A 390 -1.83 -10.97 24.63
CA ASP A 390 -1.12 -11.13 25.90
C ASP A 390 -0.17 -9.94 26.10
N ARG A 391 -0.51 -9.07 27.04
CA ARG A 391 0.24 -7.85 27.32
C ARG A 391 1.54 -8.07 28.07
N GLU A 392 1.72 -9.26 28.67
CA GLU A 392 2.96 -9.64 29.36
C GLU A 392 4.05 -10.18 28.40
N LYS A 393 3.67 -10.56 27.18
CA LYS A 393 4.64 -10.98 26.17
C LYS A 393 5.54 -9.83 25.74
N GLU A 394 6.83 -10.14 25.57
CA GLU A 394 7.80 -9.18 25.05
C GLU A 394 7.43 -8.73 23.63
N PHE A 395 7.31 -7.44 23.44
CA PHE A 395 7.08 -6.87 22.11
C PHE A 395 8.40 -6.77 21.33
N LYS A 396 8.43 -7.34 20.13
CA LYS A 396 9.56 -7.25 19.20
C LYS A 396 9.13 -6.52 17.92
N ARG A 397 9.94 -5.58 17.48
CA ARG A 397 9.76 -4.94 16.18
C ARG A 397 10.09 -5.93 15.04
N CYS A 398 9.57 -5.63 13.84
CA CYS A 398 9.89 -6.40 12.64
C CYS A 398 11.41 -6.57 12.46
N PRO A 399 11.92 -7.80 12.31
CA PRO A 399 13.34 -8.04 12.15
C PRO A 399 13.89 -7.41 10.87
N ARG A 400 15.11 -6.89 10.93
CA ARG A 400 15.78 -6.31 9.76
C ARG A 400 16.12 -7.38 8.73
N LEU A 401 15.92 -7.08 7.46
CA LEU A 401 16.36 -7.93 6.36
C LEU A 401 17.89 -8.01 6.33
N GLY A 402 18.44 -9.20 6.08
CA GLY A 402 19.88 -9.42 5.98
C GLY A 402 20.61 -9.62 7.29
N VAL A 403 19.95 -9.52 8.44
CA VAL A 403 20.54 -9.93 9.72
C VAL A 403 20.18 -11.40 9.95
N LYS A 404 21.13 -12.31 9.73
CA LYS A 404 20.97 -13.69 10.20
C LYS A 404 20.73 -13.62 11.71
N ARG A 405 19.63 -14.19 12.21
CA ARG A 405 19.46 -14.43 13.65
C ARG A 405 20.67 -15.25 14.07
N ARG A 406 21.46 -14.77 15.03
CA ARG A 406 22.40 -15.63 15.76
C ARG A 406 21.51 -16.55 16.58
N GLU A 407 21.54 -17.83 16.25
CA GLU A 407 20.97 -18.90 17.07
C GLU A 407 21.64 -18.93 18.44
#